data_21b3a950f78a4b7419090de9862604dd
#
_entry.id   21b3a950f78a4b7419090de9862604dd
#
_cell.length_a   1.000
_cell.length_b   1.000
_cell.length_c   1.000
_cell.angle_alpha   90.00
_cell.angle_beta   90.00
_cell.angle_gamma   90.00
#
_symmetry.space_group_name_H-M   'P 1'
#
loop_
_entity.id
_entity.type
_entity.pdbx_description
1 polymer ?
#
loop_
_entity_poly.entity_id
_entity_poly.type
_entity_poly.pdbx_seq_one_letter_code
_entity_poly.pdbx_strand_id
1 'polypeptide(L)'
;MKTDLHCHSHFSDGKHSPSFLIKRAEENKITHLAITDHDFMTATTERNSKVQIINGVEISCNWQNREIHVVGIGIDHKNHILKSMLFNQQASRHKRIGKVNE
;
A
#
# COMPACT_ATOMS: atom_id res chain seq x y z
N MET A 1 -1.57 8.70 -21.36
CA MET A 1 -1.86 8.22 -20.00
C MET A 1 -0.53 7.92 -19.30
N LYS A 2 -0.35 8.43 -18.10
CA LYS A 2 0.86 8.20 -17.32
C LYS A 2 0.45 7.56 -15.99
N THR A 3 1.02 6.40 -15.65
CA THR A 3 0.63 5.64 -14.48
C THR A 3 1.79 5.42 -13.53
N ASP A 4 1.50 5.39 -12.23
CA ASP A 4 2.40 4.93 -11.18
C ASP A 4 1.61 3.95 -10.30
N LEU A 5 1.92 2.67 -10.40
CA LEU A 5 1.16 1.60 -9.76
C LEU A 5 1.90 0.97 -8.57
N HIS A 6 2.98 1.60 -8.11
CA HIS A 6 3.73 1.08 -6.98
C HIS A 6 4.44 2.21 -6.25
N CYS A 7 3.84 2.68 -5.15
CA CYS A 7 4.50 3.63 -4.26
C CYS A 7 4.03 3.40 -2.82
N HIS A 8 4.77 3.91 -1.86
CA HIS A 8 4.49 3.74 -0.45
C HIS A 8 4.30 5.07 0.26
N SER A 9 3.35 5.11 1.20
CA SER A 9 3.11 6.25 2.07
C SER A 9 3.76 6.03 3.44
N HIS A 10 3.62 7.01 4.32
CA HIS A 10 4.11 6.91 5.69
C HIS A 10 3.37 5.86 6.53
N PHE A 11 2.27 5.31 6.03
CA PHE A 11 1.58 4.20 6.70
C PHE A 11 2.39 2.90 6.65
N SER A 12 3.38 2.80 5.79
CA SER A 12 4.34 1.69 5.81
C SER A 12 5.77 2.23 5.89
N ASP A 13 6.52 2.22 4.80
CA ASP A 13 7.94 2.62 4.82
C ASP A 13 8.25 3.87 3.99
N GLY A 14 7.23 4.53 3.45
CA GLY A 14 7.39 5.78 2.74
C GLY A 14 7.54 6.98 3.67
N LYS A 15 7.97 8.11 3.14
CA LYS A 15 8.20 9.33 3.91
C LYS A 15 7.01 10.28 3.93
N HIS A 16 6.08 10.13 2.99
CA HIS A 16 5.06 11.13 2.73
C HIS A 16 3.66 10.59 2.98
N SER A 17 2.73 11.52 3.30
CA SER A 17 1.32 11.18 3.44
C SER A 17 0.69 10.83 2.08
N PRO A 18 -0.44 10.09 2.08
CA PRO A 18 -1.17 9.85 0.83
C PRO A 18 -1.56 11.13 0.11
N SER A 19 -2.01 12.15 0.83
CA SER A 19 -2.37 13.45 0.23
C SER A 19 -1.20 14.10 -0.48
N PHE A 20 -0.01 14.04 0.11
CA PHE A 20 1.21 14.56 -0.50
C PHE A 20 1.56 13.80 -1.78
N LEU A 21 1.45 12.46 -1.75
CA LEU A 21 1.73 11.63 -2.92
C LEU A 21 0.79 11.93 -4.07
N ILE A 22 -0.50 12.15 -3.78
CA ILE A 22 -1.49 12.51 -4.79
C ILE A 22 -1.17 13.87 -5.40
N LYS A 23 -0.84 14.85 -4.57
CA LYS A 23 -0.46 16.19 -5.05
C LYS A 23 0.78 16.14 -5.94
N ARG A 24 1.77 15.37 -5.53
CA ARG A 24 2.99 15.18 -6.32
C ARG A 24 2.70 14.49 -7.64
N ALA A 25 1.79 13.51 -7.64
CA ALA A 25 1.35 12.85 -8.85
C ALA A 25 0.69 13.84 -9.82
N GLU A 26 -0.16 14.73 -9.32
CA GLU A 26 -0.76 15.79 -10.13
C GLU A 26 0.29 16.68 -10.77
N GLU A 27 1.27 17.13 -9.99
CA GLU A 27 2.36 17.99 -10.47
C GLU A 27 3.16 17.30 -11.57
N ASN A 28 3.33 16.00 -11.51
CA ASN A 28 4.04 15.19 -12.49
C ASN A 28 3.15 14.68 -13.62
N LYS A 29 1.91 15.13 -13.70
CA LYS A 29 0.93 14.75 -14.73
C LYS A 29 0.63 13.26 -14.76
N ILE A 30 0.71 12.61 -13.61
CA ILE A 30 0.29 11.21 -13.46
C ILE A 30 -1.23 11.18 -13.43
N THR A 31 -1.83 10.31 -14.24
CA THR A 31 -3.28 10.19 -14.33
C THR A 31 -3.85 9.08 -13.46
N HIS A 32 -3.08 8.05 -13.19
CA HIS A 32 -3.50 6.89 -12.40
C HIS A 32 -2.42 6.56 -11.38
N LEU A 33 -2.80 6.47 -10.10
CA LEU A 33 -1.89 6.22 -8.99
C LEU A 33 -2.42 5.10 -8.11
N ALA A 34 -1.59 4.13 -7.78
CA ALA A 34 -1.87 3.14 -6.75
C ALA A 34 -0.84 3.28 -5.63
N ILE A 35 -1.31 3.56 -4.42
CA ILE A 35 -0.48 3.54 -3.23
C ILE A 35 -0.55 2.12 -2.68
N THR A 36 0.59 1.42 -2.67
CA THR A 36 0.67 0.00 -2.35
C THR A 36 1.51 -0.21 -1.10
N ASP A 37 1.01 0.27 0.03
CA ASP A 37 1.69 0.14 1.30
C ASP A 37 1.83 -1.32 1.73
N HIS A 38 2.84 -1.60 2.54
CA HIS A 38 3.11 -2.96 3.04
C HIS A 38 2.00 -3.41 3.99
N ASP A 39 1.27 -4.47 3.60
CA ASP A 39 0.24 -5.13 4.40
C ASP A 39 -0.84 -4.18 4.94
N PHE A 40 -1.04 -3.03 4.29
CA PHE A 40 -1.98 -2.01 4.70
C PHE A 40 -2.70 -1.42 3.49
N MET A 41 -4.03 -1.46 3.50
CA MET A 41 -4.84 -0.85 2.44
C MET A 41 -5.02 0.63 2.74
N THR A 42 -4.24 1.46 2.07
CA THR A 42 -4.29 2.91 2.25
C THR A 42 -5.51 3.47 1.54
N ALA A 43 -6.43 4.03 2.33
CA ALA A 43 -7.60 4.71 1.80
C ALA A 43 -7.31 6.21 1.69
N THR A 44 -7.85 6.83 0.66
CA THR A 44 -7.77 8.27 0.49
C THR A 44 -9.15 8.82 0.18
N THR A 45 -9.43 10.01 0.73
CA THR A 45 -10.69 10.72 0.51
C THR A 45 -10.54 11.88 -0.47
N GLU A 46 -9.41 11.99 -1.15
CA GLU A 46 -9.15 13.04 -2.13
C GLU A 46 -10.07 12.88 -3.34
N ARG A 47 -11.19 13.62 -3.33
CA ARG A 47 -12.21 13.52 -4.38
C ARG A 47 -12.02 14.54 -5.50
N ASN A 48 -11.27 15.61 -5.25
CA ASN A 48 -11.09 16.71 -6.20
C ASN A 48 -9.81 16.60 -7.01
N SER A 49 -9.12 15.47 -6.90
CA SER A 49 -7.89 15.24 -7.63
C SER A 49 -8.18 14.85 -9.08
N LYS A 50 -7.32 15.31 -9.99
CA LYS A 50 -7.31 14.85 -11.38
C LYS A 50 -6.69 13.47 -11.52
N VAL A 51 -6.12 12.94 -10.45
CA VAL A 51 -5.50 11.62 -10.43
C VAL A 51 -6.55 10.58 -10.04
N GLN A 52 -6.69 9.55 -10.85
CA GLN A 52 -7.54 8.41 -10.51
C GLN A 52 -6.77 7.50 -9.57
N ILE A 53 -7.33 7.28 -8.37
CA ILE A 53 -6.72 6.41 -7.38
C ILE A 53 -7.19 4.97 -7.59
N ILE A 54 -6.22 4.07 -7.65
CA ILE A 54 -6.47 2.63 -7.77
C ILE A 54 -6.10 1.98 -6.45
N ASN A 55 -7.01 1.22 -5.86
CA ASN A 55 -6.76 0.52 -4.60
C ASN A 55 -5.66 -0.52 -4.79
N GLY A 56 -4.67 -0.51 -3.91
CA GLY A 56 -3.55 -1.43 -3.99
C GLY A 56 -2.96 -1.75 -2.63
N VAL A 57 -2.17 -2.81 -2.58
CA VAL A 57 -1.43 -3.23 -1.39
C VAL A 57 -0.23 -4.08 -1.83
N GLU A 58 0.86 -3.97 -1.09
CA GLU A 58 2.01 -4.86 -1.25
C GLU A 58 2.03 -5.86 -0.09
N ILE A 59 1.93 -7.14 -0.42
CA ILE A 59 1.84 -8.22 0.57
C ILE A 59 3.18 -8.96 0.62
N SER A 60 3.74 -9.11 1.82
CA SER A 60 4.94 -9.90 2.05
C SER A 60 4.56 -11.36 2.30
N CYS A 61 5.07 -12.25 1.49
CA CYS A 61 4.80 -13.69 1.56
C CYS A 61 6.10 -14.48 1.69
N ASN A 62 6.03 -15.63 2.37
CA ASN A 62 7.14 -16.57 2.40
C ASN A 62 6.83 -17.74 1.47
N TRP A 63 7.77 -18.02 0.56
CA TRP A 63 7.66 -19.14 -0.36
C TRP A 63 9.02 -19.80 -0.53
N GLN A 64 9.10 -21.10 -0.26
CA GLN A 64 10.35 -21.88 -0.33
C GLN A 64 11.50 -21.18 0.41
N ASN A 65 11.27 -20.74 1.64
CA ASN A 65 12.22 -20.05 2.52
C ASN A 65 12.73 -18.71 1.96
N ARG A 66 11.99 -18.12 1.00
CA ARG A 66 12.28 -16.80 0.46
C ARG A 66 11.13 -15.85 0.74
N GLU A 67 11.45 -14.61 1.07
CA GLU A 67 10.47 -13.55 1.18
C GLU A 67 10.14 -13.03 -0.22
N ILE A 68 8.84 -13.03 -0.55
CA ILE A 68 8.34 -12.55 -1.84
C ILE A 68 7.35 -11.42 -1.55
N HIS A 69 7.44 -10.34 -2.32
CA HIS A 69 6.50 -9.23 -2.25
C HIS A 69 5.55 -9.30 -3.44
N VAL A 70 4.26 -9.34 -3.15
CA VAL A 70 3.22 -9.38 -4.18
C VAL A 70 2.44 -8.08 -4.14
N VAL A 71 2.39 -7.39 -5.28
CA VAL A 71 1.64 -6.13 -5.41
C VAL A 71 0.27 -6.44 -6.01
N GLY A 72 -0.78 -6.21 -5.22
CA GLY A 72 -2.16 -6.32 -5.69
C GLY A 72 -2.70 -4.96 -6.07
N ILE A 73 -3.34 -4.86 -7.22
CA ILE A 73 -3.92 -3.61 -7.74
C ILE A 73 -5.37 -3.85 -8.13
N GLY A 74 -6.21 -2.83 -7.95
CA GLY A 74 -7.64 -2.96 -8.25
C GLY A 74 -8.36 -3.87 -7.26
N ILE A 75 -7.85 -3.94 -6.03
CA ILE A 75 -8.40 -4.81 -4.99
C ILE A 75 -9.68 -4.23 -4.40
N ASP A 76 -10.54 -5.10 -3.87
CA ASP A 76 -11.72 -4.70 -3.13
C ASP A 76 -11.34 -4.44 -1.68
N HIS A 77 -11.23 -3.15 -1.30
CA HIS A 77 -10.85 -2.74 0.04
C HIS A 77 -11.90 -3.07 1.11
N LYS A 78 -13.09 -3.50 0.72
CA LYS A 78 -14.16 -3.91 1.64
C LYS A 78 -14.21 -5.42 1.87
N ASN A 79 -13.38 -6.19 1.18
CA ASN A 79 -13.37 -7.64 1.30
C ASN A 79 -12.88 -8.07 2.69
N HIS A 80 -13.72 -8.79 3.43
CA HIS A 80 -13.43 -9.20 4.81
C HIS A 80 -12.28 -10.20 4.91
N ILE A 81 -12.16 -11.10 3.95
CA ILE A 81 -11.08 -12.09 3.93
C ILE A 81 -9.74 -11.40 3.76
N LEU A 82 -9.67 -10.46 2.83
CA LEU A 82 -8.46 -9.66 2.60
C LEU A 82 -8.10 -8.83 3.83
N LYS A 83 -9.07 -8.17 4.44
CA LYS A 83 -8.85 -7.37 5.66
C LYS A 83 -8.30 -8.23 6.80
N SER A 84 -8.87 -9.42 7.01
CA SER A 84 -8.41 -10.34 8.05
C SER A 84 -6.99 -10.81 7.79
N MET A 85 -6.66 -11.14 6.55
CA MET A 85 -5.32 -11.55 6.16
C MET A 85 -4.30 -10.45 6.41
N LEU A 86 -4.62 -9.22 6.02
CA LEU A 86 -3.71 -8.07 6.21
C LEU A 86 -3.53 -7.75 7.69
N PHE A 87 -4.59 -7.84 8.48
CA PHE A 87 -4.51 -7.65 9.93
C PHE A 87 -3.55 -8.67 10.55
N ASN A 88 -3.66 -9.95 10.16
CA ASN A 88 -2.77 -11.00 10.65
C ASN A 88 -1.32 -10.77 10.22
N GLN A 89 -1.10 -10.28 9.00
CA GLN A 89 0.22 -9.94 8.50
C GLN A 89 0.85 -8.79 9.32
N GLN A 90 0.07 -7.77 9.64
CA GLN A 90 0.53 -6.65 10.48
C GLN A 90 0.93 -7.14 11.87
N ALA A 91 0.12 -7.99 12.50
CA ALA A 91 0.43 -8.56 13.80
C ALA A 91 1.71 -9.38 13.77
N SER A 92 1.91 -10.19 12.73
CA SER A 92 3.12 -10.98 12.53
C SER A 92 4.35 -10.08 12.34
N ARG A 93 4.22 -8.97 11.61
CA ARG A 93 5.29 -8.00 11.39
C ARG A 93 5.71 -7.33 12.71
N HIS A 94 4.76 -6.90 13.52
CA HIS A 94 5.03 -6.32 14.85
C HIS A 94 5.74 -7.32 15.76
N LYS A 95 5.32 -8.57 15.74
CA LYS A 95 5.93 -9.63 16.53
C LYS A 95 7.37 -9.86 16.13
N ARG A 96 7.70 -9.82 14.84
CA ARG A 96 9.08 -9.95 14.34
C ARG A 96 9.95 -8.78 14.79
N ILE A 97 9.44 -7.57 14.73
CA ILE A 97 10.15 -6.36 15.17
C ILE A 97 10.45 -6.45 16.67
N GLY A 98 9.48 -6.88 17.48
CA GLY A 98 9.68 -7.09 18.92
C GLY A 98 10.77 -8.10 19.23
N LYS A 99 10.85 -9.20 18.48
CA LYS A 99 11.90 -10.21 18.65
C LYS A 99 13.29 -9.71 18.27
N VAL A 100 13.38 -8.88 17.23
CA VAL A 100 14.66 -8.31 16.78
C VAL A 100 15.21 -7.32 17.80
N ASN A 101 14.34 -6.63 18.52
CA ASN A 101 14.73 -5.62 19.50
C ASN A 101 15.00 -6.19 20.90
N GLU A 102 14.74 -7.45 21.10
CA GLU A 102 15.12 -8.15 22.31
C GLU A 102 16.60 -8.62 22.21
#